data_c1e176fb26412dd05a78c4008d96c096
#
_entry.id   c1e176fb26412dd05a78c4008d96c096
#
_cell.length_a   1.000
_cell.length_b   1.000
_cell.length_c   1.000
_cell.angle_alpha   90.00
_cell.angle_beta   90.00
_cell.angle_gamma   90.00
#
_symmetry.space_group_name_H-M   'P 1'
#
loop_
_entity.id
_entity.type
_entity.pdbx_description
1 polymer ?
#
loop_
_entity_poly.entity_id
_entity_poly.type
_entity_poly.pdbx_seq_one_letter_code
_entity_poly.pdbx_strand_id
1 'polypeptide(L)'
;MAKKVCTDEEFITIWREHQSPDKVGKAIGLSTRNTLKRRRTIEDTHGIVLDALKPNGMPKIYIPDEQMQANITIDNGTILVGSDCHYNPEYVTTAHRGFVEFVKYLKPKIVILNGDIADFASISKHHRIGWQKRPTVKEELDEIQERLGDIEKVRPAGCKLMITIGNHDLRYSGLLSNLTPQYEGIKGFDIADHTPHWKWYWSIMVNQTCMIKHRWHNGIHAVYNNTIKSGTSFVTGHLHSLKITPWTDYTGTRYGVDTGTMACIKDSQFSYTENNPVNWRAGWAILTFINGKLMPPELAEVVNEDEGLIYFRGQLLKV
;
A
#
# COMPACT_ATOMS: atom_id res chain seq x y z
N MET A 1 -25.01 26.67 41.67
CA MET A 1 -25.08 26.06 40.32
C MET A 1 -24.79 27.15 39.30
N ALA A 2 -23.82 26.98 38.44
CA ALA A 2 -23.54 27.95 37.35
C ALA A 2 -24.73 27.96 36.39
N LYS A 3 -25.23 29.18 36.07
CA LYS A 3 -26.40 29.40 35.19
C LYS A 3 -26.06 28.76 33.82
N LYS A 4 -26.89 27.84 33.31
CA LYS A 4 -26.74 27.32 31.94
C LYS A 4 -26.82 28.49 30.97
N VAL A 5 -25.82 28.63 30.10
CA VAL A 5 -25.70 29.76 29.17
C VAL A 5 -26.78 29.68 28.06
N CYS A 6 -27.27 28.49 27.73
CA CYS A 6 -28.41 28.22 26.85
C CYS A 6 -28.98 26.83 27.14
N THR A 7 -30.19 26.49 26.63
CA THR A 7 -30.76 25.14 26.73
C THR A 7 -29.98 24.13 25.85
N ASP A 8 -30.26 22.84 26.02
CA ASP A 8 -29.61 21.83 25.20
C ASP A 8 -30.16 21.85 23.77
N GLU A 9 -31.45 22.15 23.56
CA GLU A 9 -32.05 22.33 22.23
C GLU A 9 -31.45 23.54 21.48
N GLU A 10 -31.28 24.67 22.20
CA GLU A 10 -30.61 25.86 21.63
C GLU A 10 -29.17 25.55 21.24
N PHE A 11 -28.44 24.81 22.10
CA PHE A 11 -27.08 24.40 21.78
C PHE A 11 -27.01 23.52 20.52
N ILE A 12 -27.92 22.53 20.42
CA ILE A 12 -28.00 21.62 19.28
C ILE A 12 -28.29 22.40 17.99
N THR A 13 -29.23 23.37 18.06
CA THR A 13 -29.58 24.21 16.92
C THR A 13 -28.37 25.04 16.44
N ILE A 14 -27.71 25.75 17.37
CA ILE A 14 -26.53 26.57 17.07
C ILE A 14 -25.35 25.69 16.56
N TRP A 15 -25.23 24.45 17.13
CA TRP A 15 -24.21 23.53 16.69
C TRP A 15 -24.43 23.07 15.25
N ARG A 16 -25.66 22.71 14.89
CA ARG A 16 -26.02 22.27 13.52
C ARG A 16 -25.81 23.38 12.48
N GLU A 17 -26.01 24.62 12.86
CA GLU A 17 -25.77 25.79 12.00
C GLU A 17 -24.28 26.03 11.76
N HIS A 18 -23.47 25.98 12.80
CA HIS A 18 -22.07 26.38 12.72
C HIS A 18 -21.07 25.22 12.61
N GLN A 19 -21.38 24.04 13.12
CA GLN A 19 -20.55 22.83 13.14
C GLN A 19 -19.07 23.06 13.56
N SER A 20 -18.83 24.11 14.32
CA SER A 20 -17.52 24.56 14.75
C SER A 20 -17.50 24.93 16.22
N PRO A 21 -16.68 24.25 17.05
CA PRO A 21 -16.60 24.54 18.48
C PRO A 21 -16.28 26.01 18.81
N ASP A 22 -15.46 26.65 17.99
CA ASP A 22 -15.08 28.06 18.17
C ASP A 22 -16.24 29.01 17.86
N LYS A 23 -16.96 28.77 16.76
CA LYS A 23 -18.09 29.61 16.36
C LYS A 23 -19.26 29.44 17.34
N VAL A 24 -19.56 28.19 17.72
CA VAL A 24 -20.58 27.89 18.74
C VAL A 24 -20.19 28.49 20.08
N GLY A 25 -18.93 28.33 20.50
CA GLY A 25 -18.45 28.91 21.75
C GLY A 25 -18.58 30.43 21.78
N LYS A 26 -18.24 31.12 20.69
CA LYS A 26 -18.44 32.59 20.56
C LYS A 26 -19.91 32.98 20.62
N ALA A 27 -20.79 32.21 19.96
CA ALA A 27 -22.23 32.49 19.95
C ALA A 27 -22.89 32.37 21.32
N ILE A 28 -22.42 31.48 22.19
CA ILE A 28 -23.01 31.20 23.51
C ILE A 28 -22.12 31.65 24.68
N GLY A 29 -21.03 32.33 24.45
CA GLY A 29 -20.15 32.86 25.49
C GLY A 29 -19.33 31.79 26.22
N LEU A 30 -18.97 30.69 25.59
CA LEU A 30 -18.13 29.63 26.13
C LEU A 30 -16.78 29.54 25.44
N SER A 31 -15.75 29.10 26.18
CA SER A 31 -14.48 28.71 25.57
C SER A 31 -14.65 27.46 24.73
N THR A 32 -13.82 27.28 23.71
CA THR A 32 -13.76 26.10 22.82
C THR A 32 -13.74 24.80 23.61
N ARG A 33 -12.94 24.73 24.69
CA ARG A 33 -12.84 23.57 25.58
C ARG A 33 -14.17 23.26 26.27
N ASN A 34 -14.84 24.28 26.79
CA ASN A 34 -16.14 24.11 27.48
C ASN A 34 -17.26 23.78 26.49
N THR A 35 -17.20 24.33 25.27
CA THR A 35 -18.12 24.00 24.18
C THR A 35 -18.02 22.52 23.80
N LEU A 36 -16.80 22.00 23.63
CA LEU A 36 -16.56 20.58 23.35
C LEU A 36 -17.00 19.67 24.50
N LYS A 37 -16.74 20.06 25.75
CA LYS A 37 -17.22 19.31 26.93
C LYS A 37 -18.74 19.24 26.96
N ARG A 38 -19.41 20.37 26.72
CA ARG A 38 -20.87 20.44 26.68
C ARG A 38 -21.47 19.63 25.54
N ARG A 39 -20.86 19.69 24.35
CA ARG A 39 -21.25 18.85 23.22
C ARG A 39 -21.29 17.38 23.60
N ARG A 40 -20.22 16.83 24.20
CA ARG A 40 -20.16 15.42 24.63
C ARG A 40 -21.26 15.09 25.63
N THR A 41 -21.47 15.95 26.61
CA THR A 41 -22.56 15.74 27.58
C THR A 41 -23.93 15.67 26.90
N ILE A 42 -24.17 16.52 25.89
CA ILE A 42 -25.46 16.53 25.15
C ILE A 42 -25.56 15.28 24.27
N GLU A 43 -24.49 14.89 23.57
CA GLU A 43 -24.45 13.66 22.78
C GLU A 43 -24.77 12.44 23.64
N ASP A 44 -24.13 12.33 24.82
CA ASP A 44 -24.35 11.23 25.78
C ASP A 44 -25.77 11.25 26.36
N THR A 45 -26.31 12.45 26.70
CA THR A 45 -27.63 12.57 27.36
C THR A 45 -28.79 12.29 26.42
N HIS A 46 -28.67 12.74 25.15
CA HIS A 46 -29.75 12.67 24.17
C HIS A 46 -29.57 11.53 23.15
N GLY A 47 -28.47 10.76 23.21
CA GLY A 47 -28.19 9.69 22.28
C GLY A 47 -28.01 10.16 20.83
N ILE A 48 -27.52 11.38 20.63
CA ILE A 48 -27.32 12.01 19.30
C ILE A 48 -25.84 12.23 19.00
N VAL A 49 -25.50 12.39 17.72
CA VAL A 49 -24.16 12.78 17.27
C VAL A 49 -24.25 14.18 16.67
N LEU A 50 -23.41 15.09 17.17
CA LEU A 50 -23.27 16.44 16.67
C LEU A 50 -21.98 16.55 15.85
N ASP A 51 -22.09 16.43 14.53
CA ASP A 51 -20.95 16.54 13.64
C ASP A 51 -20.27 17.91 13.74
N ALA A 52 -18.94 17.92 13.71
CA ALA A 52 -18.16 19.14 13.60
C ALA A 52 -17.53 19.22 12.20
N LEU A 53 -17.59 20.38 11.57
CA LEU A 53 -16.74 20.65 10.41
C LEU A 53 -15.29 20.49 10.86
N LYS A 54 -14.53 19.66 10.18
CA LYS A 54 -13.09 19.58 10.40
C LYS A 54 -12.49 20.95 10.13
N PRO A 55 -11.56 21.45 10.99
CA PRO A 55 -10.83 22.67 10.69
C PRO A 55 -10.20 22.54 9.31
N ASN A 56 -10.41 23.54 8.47
CA ASN A 56 -9.82 23.73 7.15
C ASN A 56 -10.55 23.26 5.92
N GLY A 57 -11.84 22.96 5.98
CA GLY A 57 -12.59 22.81 4.72
C GLY A 57 -12.00 21.77 3.75
N MET A 58 -11.11 20.89 4.21
CA MET A 58 -10.67 19.79 3.39
C MET A 58 -11.89 18.92 3.11
N PRO A 59 -12.30 18.76 1.85
CA PRO A 59 -13.28 17.75 1.53
C PRO A 59 -12.80 16.45 2.18
N LYS A 60 -13.72 15.67 2.74
CA LYS A 60 -13.41 14.27 3.03
C LYS A 60 -12.88 13.74 1.70
N ILE A 61 -11.62 13.35 1.64
CA ILE A 61 -11.19 12.47 0.58
C ILE A 61 -12.05 11.23 0.80
N TYR A 62 -13.12 11.13 0.04
CA TYR A 62 -13.94 9.94 0.00
C TYR A 62 -13.12 8.91 -0.78
N ILE A 63 -12.24 8.22 -0.05
CA ILE A 63 -11.72 6.96 -0.54
C ILE A 63 -12.86 5.98 -0.24
N PRO A 64 -13.52 5.41 -1.25
CA PRO A 64 -14.54 4.40 -1.00
C PRO A 64 -13.95 3.33 -0.09
N ASP A 65 -14.69 2.90 0.94
CA ASP A 65 -14.23 1.83 1.86
C ASP A 65 -13.76 0.59 1.10
N GLU A 66 -14.32 0.37 -0.08
CA GLU A 66 -13.92 -0.68 -1.03
C GLU A 66 -12.48 -0.56 -1.55
N GLN A 67 -11.88 0.64 -1.56
CA GLN A 67 -10.47 0.86 -1.95
C GLN A 67 -9.51 0.82 -0.76
N MET A 68 -10.00 0.91 0.47
CA MET A 68 -9.13 0.91 1.65
C MET A 68 -8.54 -0.48 1.91
N GLN A 69 -9.39 -1.50 1.97
CA GLN A 69 -8.97 -2.87 2.24
C GLN A 69 -9.81 -3.86 1.44
N ALA A 70 -9.14 -4.70 0.66
CA ALA A 70 -9.78 -5.87 0.10
C ALA A 70 -9.82 -7.02 1.11
N ASN A 71 -10.97 -7.67 1.25
CA ASN A 71 -11.10 -8.92 1.99
C ASN A 71 -11.29 -10.05 1.00
N ILE A 72 -10.39 -11.03 0.99
CA ILE A 72 -10.42 -12.16 0.07
C ILE A 72 -10.40 -13.47 0.84
N THR A 73 -11.05 -14.48 0.27
CA THR A 73 -11.06 -15.84 0.79
C THR A 73 -10.43 -16.76 -0.24
N ILE A 74 -9.51 -17.61 0.21
CA ILE A 74 -8.87 -18.67 -0.55
C ILE A 74 -8.80 -19.93 0.30
N ASP A 75 -9.45 -20.98 -0.13
CA ASP A 75 -9.40 -22.27 0.57
C ASP A 75 -8.13 -23.03 0.20
N ASN A 76 -7.93 -23.30 -1.09
CA ASN A 76 -6.74 -23.99 -1.60
C ASN A 76 -6.19 -23.26 -2.81
N GLY A 77 -4.87 -23.01 -2.84
CA GLY A 77 -4.18 -22.41 -3.96
C GLY A 77 -3.04 -21.48 -3.53
N THR A 78 -2.41 -20.86 -4.52
CA THR A 78 -1.27 -19.96 -4.31
C THR A 78 -1.64 -18.51 -4.61
N ILE A 79 -1.00 -17.62 -3.87
CA ILE A 79 -0.90 -16.18 -4.15
C ILE A 79 0.57 -15.90 -4.44
N LEU A 80 0.86 -15.27 -5.57
CA LEU A 80 2.19 -14.81 -5.90
C LEU A 80 2.29 -13.33 -5.57
N VAL A 81 3.29 -12.92 -4.77
CA VAL A 81 3.42 -11.56 -4.28
C VAL A 81 4.80 -11.01 -4.61
N GLY A 82 4.87 -10.07 -5.57
CA GLY A 82 6.03 -9.22 -5.82
C GLY A 82 5.82 -7.83 -5.22
N SER A 83 6.86 -7.03 -5.11
CA SER A 83 6.78 -5.63 -4.68
C SER A 83 7.93 -4.80 -5.19
N ASP A 84 7.83 -3.48 -5.00
CA ASP A 84 8.94 -2.58 -5.25
C ASP A 84 9.53 -2.82 -6.66
N CYS A 85 8.62 -2.79 -7.64
CA CYS A 85 8.97 -3.08 -9.03
C CYS A 85 9.85 -1.97 -9.61
N HIS A 86 9.55 -0.71 -9.25
CA HIS A 86 10.25 0.46 -9.75
C HIS A 86 10.56 0.33 -11.24
N TYR A 87 9.55 -0.04 -12.03
CA TYR A 87 9.71 -0.32 -13.45
C TYR A 87 10.39 0.86 -14.16
N ASN A 88 11.50 0.55 -14.80
CA ASN A 88 12.33 1.52 -15.49
C ASN A 88 12.29 1.27 -17.01
N PRO A 89 11.96 2.28 -17.85
CA PRO A 89 11.88 2.12 -19.29
C PRO A 89 13.18 1.67 -19.98
N GLU A 90 14.32 1.72 -19.28
CA GLU A 90 15.62 1.40 -19.88
C GLU A 90 15.87 -0.11 -20.02
N TYR A 91 15.25 -0.96 -19.18
CA TYR A 91 15.45 -2.42 -19.25
C TYR A 91 14.43 -3.23 -18.46
N VAL A 92 14.33 -4.53 -18.78
CA VAL A 92 13.47 -5.49 -18.09
C VAL A 92 14.30 -6.34 -17.13
N THR A 93 13.99 -6.27 -15.84
CA THR A 93 14.75 -6.98 -14.80
C THR A 93 14.59 -8.50 -14.86
N THR A 94 15.59 -9.24 -14.38
CA THR A 94 15.50 -10.69 -14.19
C THR A 94 14.37 -11.06 -13.25
N ALA A 95 14.15 -10.24 -12.21
CA ALA A 95 13.03 -10.44 -11.29
C ALA A 95 11.68 -10.39 -12.02
N HIS A 96 11.46 -9.41 -12.91
CA HIS A 96 10.21 -9.34 -13.68
C HIS A 96 10.04 -10.54 -14.61
N ARG A 97 11.06 -10.88 -15.41
CA ARG A 97 11.00 -12.05 -16.32
C ARG A 97 10.71 -13.33 -15.55
N GLY A 98 11.42 -13.54 -14.43
CA GLY A 98 11.18 -14.69 -13.56
C GLY A 98 9.79 -14.71 -12.95
N PHE A 99 9.30 -13.58 -12.48
CA PHE A 99 7.96 -13.48 -11.93
C PHE A 99 6.89 -13.89 -12.97
N VAL A 100 7.02 -13.45 -14.20
CA VAL A 100 6.15 -13.85 -15.33
C VAL A 100 6.20 -15.37 -15.57
N GLU A 101 7.41 -15.97 -15.57
CA GLU A 101 7.54 -17.43 -15.71
C GLU A 101 6.93 -18.18 -14.51
N PHE A 102 7.04 -17.63 -13.29
CA PHE A 102 6.41 -18.22 -12.10
C PHE A 102 4.88 -18.13 -12.15
N VAL A 103 4.29 -17.08 -12.74
CA VAL A 103 2.85 -17.02 -12.99
C VAL A 103 2.40 -18.16 -13.91
N LYS A 104 3.14 -18.46 -14.97
CA LYS A 104 2.87 -19.59 -15.86
C LYS A 104 2.99 -20.94 -15.14
N TYR A 105 4.07 -21.11 -14.38
CA TYR A 105 4.41 -22.36 -13.72
C TYR A 105 3.48 -22.69 -12.56
N LEU A 106 3.31 -21.74 -11.62
CA LEU A 106 2.52 -21.96 -10.40
C LEU A 106 1.03 -21.83 -10.62
N LYS A 107 0.60 -21.17 -11.68
CA LYS A 107 -0.81 -20.89 -11.99
C LYS A 107 -1.57 -20.34 -10.78
N PRO A 108 -1.12 -19.22 -10.19
CA PRO A 108 -1.68 -18.70 -8.95
C PRO A 108 -3.14 -18.30 -9.13
N LYS A 109 -3.92 -18.36 -8.05
CA LYS A 109 -5.28 -17.83 -8.03
C LYS A 109 -5.31 -16.32 -7.97
N ILE A 110 -4.25 -15.72 -7.42
CA ILE A 110 -4.12 -14.27 -7.26
C ILE A 110 -2.66 -13.89 -7.48
N VAL A 111 -2.44 -12.84 -8.24
CA VAL A 111 -1.15 -12.13 -8.35
C VAL A 111 -1.31 -10.79 -7.65
N ILE A 112 -0.40 -10.48 -6.76
CA ILE A 112 -0.36 -9.22 -6.03
C ILE A 112 0.98 -8.54 -6.29
N LEU A 113 0.94 -7.28 -6.71
CA LEU A 113 2.09 -6.40 -6.66
C LEU A 113 1.92 -5.48 -5.44
N ASN A 114 2.80 -5.66 -4.47
CA ASN A 114 2.64 -5.05 -3.15
C ASN A 114 3.30 -3.66 -3.07
N GLY A 115 2.91 -2.76 -3.97
CA GLY A 115 3.27 -1.34 -4.01
C GLY A 115 4.61 -1.02 -4.65
N ASP A 116 4.82 0.27 -4.84
CA ASP A 116 5.98 0.88 -5.49
C ASP A 116 6.25 0.25 -6.88
N ILE A 117 5.23 0.32 -7.75
CA ILE A 117 5.30 -0.22 -9.10
C ILE A 117 6.16 0.67 -9.99
N ALA A 118 6.02 1.99 -9.85
CA ALA A 118 6.87 3.00 -10.48
C ALA A 118 7.71 3.74 -9.43
N ASP A 119 8.76 4.41 -9.89
CA ASP A 119 9.51 5.31 -9.03
C ASP A 119 8.94 6.74 -9.06
N PHE A 120 8.41 7.19 -10.19
CA PHE A 120 7.97 8.56 -10.44
C PHE A 120 9.02 9.59 -9.99
N ALA A 121 10.27 9.32 -10.35
CA ALA A 121 11.42 10.11 -9.93
C ALA A 121 11.36 11.56 -10.41
N SER A 122 10.76 11.82 -11.58
CA SER A 122 10.63 13.17 -12.16
C SER A 122 9.74 14.10 -11.34
N ILE A 123 8.80 13.55 -10.58
CA ILE A 123 7.87 14.29 -9.71
C ILE A 123 8.15 14.08 -8.20
N SER A 124 9.30 13.49 -7.89
CA SER A 124 9.76 13.29 -6.52
C SER A 124 10.12 14.61 -5.84
N LYS A 125 9.90 14.70 -4.52
CA LYS A 125 10.35 15.82 -3.69
C LYS A 125 11.87 15.82 -3.46
N HIS A 126 12.55 14.71 -3.73
CA HIS A 126 13.99 14.57 -3.55
C HIS A 126 14.75 15.19 -4.71
N HIS A 127 15.80 15.94 -4.38
CA HIS A 127 16.69 16.51 -5.40
C HIS A 127 17.34 15.43 -6.25
N ARG A 128 17.68 15.80 -7.49
CA ARG A 128 18.48 14.94 -8.36
C ARG A 128 19.90 14.79 -7.79
N ILE A 129 20.46 13.60 -7.91
CA ILE A 129 21.87 13.36 -7.60
C ILE A 129 22.67 13.58 -8.88
N GLY A 130 23.38 14.69 -8.94
CA GLY A 130 24.16 15.09 -10.12
C GLY A 130 23.28 15.24 -11.37
N TRP A 131 23.78 14.72 -12.49
CA TRP A 131 23.13 14.79 -13.81
C TRP A 131 22.28 13.57 -14.14
N GLN A 132 21.79 12.86 -13.13
CA GLN A 132 20.94 11.68 -13.30
C GLN A 132 19.76 11.97 -14.23
N LYS A 133 19.64 11.19 -15.30
CA LYS A 133 18.49 11.19 -16.18
C LYS A 133 17.32 10.54 -15.42
N ARG A 134 16.16 11.18 -15.46
CA ARG A 134 14.93 10.63 -14.88
C ARG A 134 13.91 10.45 -15.99
N PRO A 135 13.25 9.31 -16.08
CA PRO A 135 12.14 9.12 -16.99
C PRO A 135 11.04 10.16 -16.76
N THR A 136 10.32 10.51 -17.79
CA THR A 136 9.10 11.29 -17.66
C THR A 136 7.99 10.42 -17.06
N VAL A 137 6.96 11.04 -16.47
CA VAL A 137 5.79 10.32 -15.97
C VAL A 137 5.14 9.47 -17.07
N LYS A 138 5.13 9.97 -18.31
CA LYS A 138 4.58 9.22 -19.45
C LYS A 138 5.38 7.95 -19.74
N GLU A 139 6.71 8.05 -19.79
CA GLU A 139 7.58 6.89 -20.02
C GLU A 139 7.41 5.83 -18.92
N GLU A 140 7.30 6.25 -17.64
CA GLU A 140 7.05 5.32 -16.54
C GLU A 140 5.66 4.68 -16.63
N LEU A 141 4.61 5.42 -17.00
CA LEU A 141 3.26 4.87 -17.20
C LEU A 141 3.21 3.88 -18.38
N ASP A 142 3.87 4.20 -19.49
CA ASP A 142 3.96 3.29 -20.64
C ASP A 142 4.67 1.98 -20.25
N GLU A 143 5.77 2.07 -19.49
CA GLU A 143 6.49 0.90 -18.98
C GLU A 143 5.66 0.06 -18.01
N ILE A 144 4.95 0.70 -17.07
CA ILE A 144 4.02 -0.01 -16.17
C ILE A 144 3.01 -0.82 -16.99
N GLN A 145 2.38 -0.20 -17.98
CA GLN A 145 1.37 -0.88 -18.80
C GLN A 145 1.95 -2.07 -19.55
N GLU A 146 3.16 -1.94 -20.08
CA GLU A 146 3.84 -3.03 -20.76
C GLU A 146 4.17 -4.19 -19.82
N ARG A 147 4.79 -3.90 -18.66
CA ARG A 147 5.18 -4.92 -17.68
C ARG A 147 3.97 -5.61 -17.06
N LEU A 148 2.93 -4.86 -16.72
CA LEU A 148 1.67 -5.45 -16.25
C LEU A 148 1.01 -6.30 -17.34
N GLY A 149 1.05 -5.84 -18.58
CA GLY A 149 0.57 -6.59 -19.75
C GLY A 149 1.28 -7.93 -19.94
N ASP A 150 2.57 -8.05 -19.61
CA ASP A 150 3.29 -9.33 -19.66
C ASP A 150 2.73 -10.35 -18.67
N ILE A 151 2.38 -9.91 -17.46
CA ILE A 151 1.72 -10.74 -16.44
C ILE A 151 0.30 -11.12 -16.87
N GLU A 152 -0.45 -10.16 -17.42
CA GLU A 152 -1.82 -10.36 -17.88
C GLU A 152 -1.92 -11.41 -18.98
N LYS A 153 -0.97 -11.41 -19.92
CA LYS A 153 -0.92 -12.38 -21.03
C LYS A 153 -0.77 -13.83 -20.57
N VAL A 154 -0.07 -14.07 -19.45
CA VAL A 154 0.29 -15.41 -18.98
C VAL A 154 -0.53 -15.91 -17.82
N ARG A 155 -1.32 -15.05 -17.18
CA ARG A 155 -2.13 -15.43 -16.03
C ARG A 155 -3.15 -16.53 -16.39
N PRO A 156 -3.42 -17.49 -15.49
CA PRO A 156 -4.49 -18.45 -15.71
C PRO A 156 -5.87 -17.78 -15.70
N ALA A 157 -6.82 -18.41 -16.38
CA ALA A 157 -8.21 -17.94 -16.36
C ALA A 157 -8.74 -17.85 -14.92
N GLY A 158 -9.42 -16.77 -14.59
CA GLY A 158 -9.96 -16.50 -13.25
C GLY A 158 -8.93 -16.02 -12.21
N CYS A 159 -7.65 -15.89 -12.58
CA CYS A 159 -6.64 -15.29 -11.70
C CYS A 159 -6.96 -13.79 -11.47
N LYS A 160 -7.02 -13.39 -10.20
CA LYS A 160 -7.23 -11.99 -9.83
C LYS A 160 -5.90 -11.24 -9.84
N LEU A 161 -5.90 -10.02 -10.33
CA LEU A 161 -4.76 -9.12 -10.36
C LEU A 161 -5.02 -7.95 -9.41
N MET A 162 -4.14 -7.77 -8.43
CA MET A 162 -4.32 -6.78 -7.38
C MET A 162 -3.01 -6.04 -7.10
N ILE A 163 -3.13 -4.78 -6.74
CA ILE A 163 -2.00 -3.93 -6.35
C ILE A 163 -2.31 -3.30 -5.00
N THR A 164 -1.35 -3.29 -4.08
CA THR A 164 -1.42 -2.41 -2.92
C THR A 164 -0.69 -1.10 -3.22
N ILE A 165 -1.15 -0.01 -2.63
CA ILE A 165 -0.59 1.32 -2.89
C ILE A 165 0.73 1.48 -2.11
N GLY A 166 1.81 1.75 -2.82
CA GLY A 166 3.11 2.11 -2.26
C GLY A 166 3.30 3.62 -2.10
N ASN A 167 4.41 4.02 -1.48
CA ASN A 167 4.70 5.44 -1.29
C ASN A 167 5.17 6.15 -2.57
N HIS A 168 5.76 5.43 -3.49
CA HIS A 168 6.14 5.99 -4.79
C HIS A 168 4.92 6.13 -5.69
N ASP A 169 4.00 5.18 -5.69
CA ASP A 169 2.73 5.25 -6.42
C ASP A 169 1.93 6.50 -6.03
N LEU A 170 1.95 6.86 -4.73
CA LEU A 170 1.30 8.06 -4.21
C LEU A 170 1.89 9.38 -4.72
N ARG A 171 3.10 9.38 -5.30
CA ARG A 171 3.67 10.61 -5.88
C ARG A 171 2.81 11.13 -7.02
N TYR A 172 2.29 10.23 -7.86
CA TYR A 172 1.44 10.57 -8.99
C TYR A 172 0.15 11.28 -8.54
N SER A 173 -0.69 10.59 -7.77
CA SER A 173 -1.95 11.17 -7.28
C SER A 173 -1.71 12.34 -6.31
N GLY A 174 -0.66 12.28 -5.48
CA GLY A 174 -0.32 13.33 -4.53
C GLY A 174 0.07 14.64 -5.21
N LEU A 175 0.83 14.61 -6.30
CA LEU A 175 1.17 15.81 -7.06
C LEU A 175 -0.08 16.42 -7.70
N LEU A 176 -0.88 15.61 -8.36
CA LEU A 176 -2.09 16.06 -9.06
C LEU A 176 -3.12 16.63 -8.09
N SER A 177 -3.40 15.95 -6.98
CA SER A 177 -4.36 16.43 -5.99
C SER A 177 -3.95 17.73 -5.29
N ASN A 178 -2.65 17.99 -5.16
CA ASN A 178 -2.15 19.23 -4.57
C ASN A 178 -2.09 20.40 -5.55
N LEU A 179 -1.71 20.16 -6.80
CA LEU A 179 -1.51 21.23 -7.79
C LEU A 179 -2.74 21.49 -8.67
N THR A 180 -3.55 20.46 -8.89
CA THR A 180 -4.69 20.53 -9.82
C THR A 180 -5.94 19.84 -9.26
N PRO A 181 -6.39 20.20 -8.03
CA PRO A 181 -7.53 19.53 -7.39
C PRO A 181 -8.83 19.64 -8.19
N GLN A 182 -8.95 20.64 -9.07
CA GLN A 182 -10.11 20.82 -9.95
C GLN A 182 -10.26 19.72 -11.00
N TYR A 183 -9.27 18.87 -11.20
CA TYR A 183 -9.32 17.74 -12.14
C TYR A 183 -9.65 16.40 -11.48
N GLU A 184 -10.07 16.43 -10.20
CA GLU A 184 -10.50 15.23 -9.48
C GLU A 184 -11.61 14.49 -10.27
N GLY A 185 -11.46 13.17 -10.40
CA GLY A 185 -12.43 12.32 -11.10
C GLY A 185 -12.33 12.34 -12.64
N ILE A 186 -11.43 13.14 -13.22
CA ILE A 186 -11.17 13.08 -14.66
C ILE A 186 -10.32 11.84 -14.94
N LYS A 187 -10.77 11.03 -15.92
CA LYS A 187 -10.06 9.82 -16.35
C LYS A 187 -8.61 10.15 -16.79
N GLY A 188 -7.66 9.37 -16.27
CA GLY A 188 -6.24 9.52 -16.51
C GLY A 188 -5.49 10.28 -15.41
N PHE A 189 -6.21 10.83 -14.42
CA PHE A 189 -5.61 11.50 -13.26
C PHE A 189 -5.46 10.59 -12.01
N ASP A 190 -5.98 9.37 -12.08
CA ASP A 190 -5.70 8.31 -11.11
C ASP A 190 -4.78 7.27 -11.77
N ILE A 191 -3.80 6.75 -11.03
CA ILE A 191 -2.89 5.70 -11.52
C ILE A 191 -3.67 4.42 -11.90
N ALA A 192 -4.77 4.14 -11.23
CA ALA A 192 -5.65 3.02 -11.53
C ALA A 192 -6.28 3.10 -12.92
N ASP A 193 -6.49 4.30 -13.47
CA ASP A 193 -7.02 4.50 -14.82
C ASP A 193 -6.08 3.96 -15.90
N HIS A 194 -4.78 3.93 -15.61
CA HIS A 194 -3.74 3.43 -16.53
C HIS A 194 -3.56 1.91 -16.46
N THR A 195 -4.18 1.25 -15.49
CA THR A 195 -4.04 -0.19 -15.23
C THR A 195 -5.39 -0.90 -15.04
N PRO A 196 -6.31 -0.84 -16.02
CA PRO A 196 -7.73 -1.17 -15.85
C PRO A 196 -8.03 -2.63 -15.48
N HIS A 197 -7.06 -3.54 -15.67
CA HIS A 197 -7.22 -4.96 -15.32
C HIS A 197 -6.77 -5.27 -13.90
N TRP A 198 -6.17 -4.30 -13.21
CA TRP A 198 -5.66 -4.40 -11.85
C TRP A 198 -6.54 -3.63 -10.87
N LYS A 199 -6.77 -4.22 -9.69
CA LYS A 199 -7.52 -3.55 -8.63
C LYS A 199 -6.57 -3.02 -7.57
N TRP A 200 -6.70 -1.75 -7.23
CA TRP A 200 -5.84 -1.04 -6.28
C TRP A 200 -6.47 -0.97 -4.90
N TYR A 201 -5.67 -1.20 -3.85
CA TYR A 201 -6.08 -1.16 -2.45
C TYR A 201 -4.95 -0.64 -1.57
N TRP A 202 -5.27 -0.13 -0.39
CA TRP A 202 -4.24 0.16 0.62
C TRP A 202 -3.72 -1.10 1.29
N SER A 203 -4.55 -2.11 1.41
CA SER A 203 -4.18 -3.40 2.00
C SER A 203 -5.11 -4.50 1.51
N ILE A 204 -4.67 -5.75 1.67
CA ILE A 204 -5.44 -6.94 1.30
C ILE A 204 -5.40 -7.89 2.49
N MET A 205 -6.57 -8.22 3.05
CA MET A 205 -6.71 -9.23 4.09
C MET A 205 -7.12 -10.55 3.47
N VAL A 206 -6.31 -11.58 3.67
CA VAL A 206 -6.59 -12.95 3.20
C VAL A 206 -7.04 -13.81 4.37
N ASN A 207 -8.21 -14.44 4.23
CA ASN A 207 -8.80 -15.37 5.22
C ASN A 207 -8.82 -14.82 6.65
N GLN A 208 -8.87 -13.49 6.86
CA GLN A 208 -8.78 -12.83 8.17
C GLN A 208 -7.50 -13.16 8.97
N THR A 209 -6.49 -13.77 8.36
CA THR A 209 -5.29 -14.27 9.04
C THR A 209 -3.97 -13.83 8.42
N CYS A 210 -4.02 -13.26 7.21
CA CYS A 210 -2.82 -12.79 6.51
C CYS A 210 -3.08 -11.42 5.89
N MET A 211 -2.40 -10.40 6.40
CA MET A 211 -2.43 -9.03 5.89
C MET A 211 -1.32 -8.83 4.85
N ILE A 212 -1.65 -8.27 3.71
CA ILE A 212 -0.70 -7.82 2.69
C ILE A 212 -0.84 -6.31 2.56
N LYS A 213 0.25 -5.60 2.81
CA LYS A 213 0.30 -4.14 2.76
C LYS A 213 1.72 -3.69 2.45
N HIS A 214 1.89 -2.69 1.59
CA HIS A 214 3.22 -2.27 1.17
C HIS A 214 4.15 -1.96 2.35
N ARG A 215 3.73 -1.12 3.28
CA ARG A 215 4.57 -0.71 4.43
C ARG A 215 3.76 -0.51 5.71
N TRP A 216 4.43 -0.68 6.85
CA TRP A 216 3.94 -0.27 8.16
C TRP A 216 5.09 0.19 9.04
N HIS A 217 5.81 -0.72 9.72
CA HIS A 217 7.01 -0.38 10.48
C HIS A 217 8.26 -0.47 9.61
N ASN A 218 9.25 0.35 9.93
CA ASN A 218 10.54 0.40 9.27
C ASN A 218 11.66 -0.23 10.12
N GLY A 219 12.86 -0.39 9.54
CA GLY A 219 14.05 -0.88 10.18
C GLY A 219 14.24 -2.39 10.10
N ILE A 220 15.36 -2.88 10.59
CA ILE A 220 15.82 -4.27 10.43
C ILE A 220 14.85 -5.32 10.99
N HIS A 221 14.07 -4.94 12.01
CA HIS A 221 13.07 -5.80 12.65
C HIS A 221 11.64 -5.53 12.18
N ALA A 222 11.44 -4.78 11.09
CA ALA A 222 10.11 -4.40 10.62
C ALA A 222 9.19 -5.60 10.42
N VAL A 223 9.67 -6.64 9.74
CA VAL A 223 8.90 -7.86 9.46
C VAL A 223 8.41 -8.53 10.74
N TYR A 224 9.28 -8.68 11.72
CA TYR A 224 8.95 -9.20 13.05
C TYR A 224 7.93 -8.31 13.77
N ASN A 225 8.19 -7.00 13.83
CA ASN A 225 7.34 -6.04 14.52
C ASN A 225 5.93 -5.96 13.90
N ASN A 226 5.83 -6.00 12.57
CA ASN A 226 4.57 -6.01 11.86
C ASN A 226 3.73 -7.22 12.25
N THR A 227 4.33 -8.42 12.28
CA THR A 227 3.66 -9.66 12.60
C THR A 227 3.12 -9.68 14.03
N ILE A 228 3.95 -9.27 15.01
CA ILE A 228 3.53 -9.26 16.41
C ILE A 228 2.42 -8.23 16.64
N LYS A 229 2.62 -7.01 16.16
CA LYS A 229 1.70 -5.90 16.44
C LYS A 229 0.36 -6.02 15.70
N SER A 230 0.34 -6.69 14.53
CA SER A 230 -0.91 -6.93 13.81
C SER A 230 -1.71 -8.10 14.39
N GLY A 231 -1.06 -9.04 15.07
CA GLY A 231 -1.69 -10.28 15.51
C GLY A 231 -2.03 -11.25 14.36
N THR A 232 -1.55 -10.98 13.12
CA THR A 232 -1.77 -11.80 11.93
C THR A 232 -0.45 -12.13 11.24
N SER A 233 -0.43 -13.06 10.29
CA SER A 233 0.66 -13.10 9.31
C SER A 233 0.68 -11.78 8.53
N PHE A 234 1.87 -11.27 8.23
CA PHE A 234 2.00 -9.93 7.65
C PHE A 234 3.04 -9.90 6.52
N VAL A 235 2.61 -9.50 5.33
CA VAL A 235 3.46 -9.42 4.13
C VAL A 235 3.68 -7.96 3.77
N THR A 236 4.94 -7.55 3.70
CA THR A 236 5.37 -6.21 3.31
C THR A 236 6.31 -6.22 2.12
N GLY A 237 6.48 -5.06 1.49
CA GLY A 237 7.59 -4.67 0.63
C GLY A 237 8.38 -3.54 1.28
N HIS A 238 8.71 -2.50 0.51
CA HIS A 238 9.29 -1.23 0.94
C HIS A 238 10.75 -1.27 1.41
N LEU A 239 11.15 -2.31 2.12
CA LEU A 239 12.51 -2.41 2.68
C LEU A 239 13.46 -3.24 1.81
N HIS A 240 12.95 -3.84 0.75
CA HIS A 240 13.68 -4.64 -0.24
C HIS A 240 14.48 -5.81 0.39
N SER A 241 14.10 -6.31 1.57
CA SER A 241 14.97 -7.17 2.36
C SER A 241 14.72 -8.68 2.23
N LEU A 242 13.83 -9.11 1.34
CA LEU A 242 13.44 -10.48 1.00
C LEU A 242 13.73 -11.51 2.12
N LYS A 243 12.76 -11.70 3.01
CA LYS A 243 12.93 -12.61 4.16
C LYS A 243 11.61 -13.09 4.74
N ILE A 244 11.68 -14.19 5.48
CA ILE A 244 10.57 -14.73 6.27
C ILE A 244 11.01 -14.79 7.73
N THR A 245 10.15 -14.32 8.63
CA THR A 245 10.35 -14.40 10.08
C THR A 245 9.12 -15.02 10.72
N PRO A 246 9.18 -16.31 11.14
CA PRO A 246 8.09 -16.93 11.85
C PRO A 246 7.97 -16.40 13.29
N TRP A 247 6.75 -16.34 13.79
CA TRP A 247 6.43 -16.04 15.19
C TRP A 247 5.39 -17.01 15.72
N THR A 248 5.65 -17.59 16.88
CA THR A 248 4.72 -18.54 17.54
C THR A 248 4.40 -18.05 18.94
N ASP A 249 3.11 -18.04 19.28
CA ASP A 249 2.59 -17.81 20.62
C ASP A 249 1.41 -18.76 20.92
N TYR A 250 0.71 -18.54 22.00
CA TYR A 250 -0.44 -19.39 22.40
C TYR A 250 -1.60 -19.41 21.40
N THR A 251 -1.64 -18.47 20.44
CA THR A 251 -2.68 -18.43 19.39
C THR A 251 -2.25 -19.14 18.11
N GLY A 252 -0.99 -19.58 18.01
CA GLY A 252 -0.45 -20.31 16.86
C GLY A 252 0.74 -19.63 16.19
N THR A 253 1.13 -20.15 15.04
CA THR A 253 2.26 -19.63 14.25
C THR A 253 1.77 -18.67 13.18
N ARG A 254 2.44 -17.53 13.09
CA ARG A 254 2.26 -16.50 12.07
C ARG A 254 3.58 -16.23 11.35
N TYR A 255 3.51 -15.72 10.15
CA TYR A 255 4.68 -15.45 9.33
C TYR A 255 4.74 -13.97 8.99
N GLY A 256 5.85 -13.32 9.33
CA GLY A 256 6.23 -12.04 8.75
C GLY A 256 7.00 -12.30 7.46
N VAL A 257 6.68 -11.56 6.40
CA VAL A 257 7.32 -11.70 5.09
C VAL A 257 7.67 -10.32 4.56
N ASP A 258 8.89 -10.15 4.08
CA ASP A 258 9.28 -9.05 3.20
C ASP A 258 9.53 -9.65 1.82
N THR A 259 8.86 -9.12 0.82
CA THR A 259 8.89 -9.67 -0.54
C THR A 259 10.10 -9.25 -1.36
N GLY A 260 11.02 -8.47 -0.76
CA GLY A 260 12.19 -7.96 -1.45
C GLY A 260 11.84 -6.87 -2.47
N THR A 261 12.53 -6.84 -3.59
CA THR A 261 12.27 -5.91 -4.70
C THR A 261 12.24 -6.66 -6.03
N MET A 262 11.45 -6.18 -6.98
CA MET A 262 11.50 -6.65 -8.37
C MET A 262 12.35 -5.75 -9.25
N ALA A 263 12.92 -4.66 -8.72
CA ALA A 263 13.87 -3.81 -9.41
C ALA A 263 15.28 -4.41 -9.43
N CYS A 264 16.13 -3.95 -10.35
CA CYS A 264 17.56 -4.23 -10.31
C CYS A 264 18.25 -3.36 -9.26
N ILE A 265 18.84 -3.99 -8.25
CA ILE A 265 19.49 -3.30 -7.13
C ILE A 265 20.65 -2.39 -7.59
N LYS A 266 21.27 -2.71 -8.72
CA LYS A 266 22.40 -1.96 -9.28
C LYS A 266 22.00 -0.81 -10.20
N ASP A 267 20.70 -0.58 -10.37
CA ASP A 267 20.20 0.45 -11.27
C ASP A 267 20.55 1.86 -10.82
N SER A 268 20.74 2.72 -11.81
CA SER A 268 21.04 4.15 -11.63
C SER A 268 19.98 4.90 -10.81
N GLN A 269 18.73 4.47 -10.85
CA GLN A 269 17.64 5.03 -10.04
C GLN A 269 17.91 4.94 -8.53
N PHE A 270 18.73 3.99 -8.09
CA PHE A 270 19.12 3.80 -6.70
C PHE A 270 20.48 4.43 -6.34
N SER A 271 21.00 5.32 -7.17
CA SER A 271 22.28 6.02 -6.91
C SER A 271 22.32 6.80 -5.59
N TYR A 272 21.15 7.07 -4.99
CA TYR A 272 21.08 7.69 -3.66
C TYR A 272 21.62 6.79 -2.53
N THR A 273 21.81 5.51 -2.78
CA THR A 273 22.49 4.62 -1.83
C THR A 273 24.00 4.84 -1.81
N GLU A 274 24.51 5.65 -2.76
CA GLU A 274 25.93 5.90 -2.97
C GLU A 274 26.69 4.58 -3.23
N ASN A 275 27.73 4.28 -2.44
CA ASN A 275 28.44 3.00 -2.46
C ASN A 275 28.21 2.18 -1.18
N ASN A 276 27.17 2.50 -0.40
CA ASN A 276 26.89 1.77 0.83
C ASN A 276 26.38 0.35 0.52
N PRO A 277 26.81 -0.66 1.27
CA PRO A 277 26.27 -2.00 1.16
C PRO A 277 24.82 -2.00 1.68
N VAL A 278 23.87 -2.17 0.75
CA VAL A 278 22.45 -2.28 1.09
C VAL A 278 22.08 -3.74 1.34
N ASN A 279 21.23 -3.99 2.33
CA ASN A 279 20.70 -5.33 2.61
C ASN A 279 19.44 -5.59 1.76
N TRP A 280 19.52 -5.28 0.47
CA TRP A 280 18.44 -5.48 -0.49
C TRP A 280 18.62 -6.79 -1.25
N ARG A 281 17.50 -7.42 -1.58
CA ARG A 281 17.47 -8.67 -2.34
C ARG A 281 16.34 -8.62 -3.34
N ALA A 282 16.66 -8.94 -4.60
CA ALA A 282 15.67 -9.04 -5.66
C ALA A 282 14.98 -10.40 -5.61
N GLY A 283 13.64 -10.38 -5.70
CA GLY A 283 12.84 -11.61 -5.63
C GLY A 283 11.37 -11.34 -5.34
N TRP A 284 10.67 -12.38 -4.89
CA TRP A 284 9.25 -12.36 -4.56
C TRP A 284 8.86 -13.49 -3.61
N ALA A 285 7.65 -13.44 -3.06
CA ALA A 285 7.11 -14.44 -2.16
C ALA A 285 5.99 -15.28 -2.81
N ILE A 286 5.90 -16.55 -2.41
CA ILE A 286 4.84 -17.48 -2.76
C ILE A 286 4.09 -17.82 -1.45
N LEU A 287 2.79 -17.52 -1.39
CA LEU A 287 1.92 -17.83 -0.28
C LEU A 287 0.99 -18.95 -0.69
N THR A 288 1.14 -20.12 -0.07
CA THR A 288 0.30 -21.29 -0.33
C THR A 288 -0.73 -21.46 0.76
N PHE A 289 -2.00 -21.60 0.38
CA PHE A 289 -3.10 -21.88 1.29
C PHE A 289 -3.61 -23.29 1.08
N ILE A 290 -3.85 -24.01 2.18
CA ILE A 290 -4.45 -25.35 2.21
C ILE A 290 -5.54 -25.37 3.28
N ASN A 291 -6.78 -25.68 2.89
CA ASN A 291 -7.96 -25.63 3.76
C ASN A 291 -8.06 -24.30 4.51
N GLY A 292 -7.88 -23.22 3.80
CA GLY A 292 -7.93 -21.85 4.32
C GLY A 292 -6.74 -21.41 5.19
N LYS A 293 -5.77 -22.28 5.46
CA LYS A 293 -4.59 -21.97 6.30
C LYS A 293 -3.37 -21.63 5.45
N LEU A 294 -2.67 -20.57 5.84
CA LEU A 294 -1.38 -20.23 5.23
C LEU A 294 -0.33 -21.26 5.64
N MET A 295 0.27 -21.90 4.65
CA MET A 295 1.45 -22.76 4.84
C MET A 295 2.72 -21.88 5.00
N PRO A 296 3.86 -22.45 5.45
CA PRO A 296 5.13 -21.71 5.46
C PRO A 296 5.36 -21.04 4.11
N PRO A 297 5.50 -19.70 4.06
CA PRO A 297 5.76 -18.99 2.81
C PRO A 297 7.08 -19.44 2.19
N GLU A 298 7.19 -19.28 0.86
CA GLU A 298 8.42 -19.56 0.12
C GLU A 298 8.90 -18.27 -0.56
N LEU A 299 10.21 -18.21 -0.81
CA LEU A 299 10.84 -17.09 -1.51
C LEU A 299 11.54 -17.61 -2.76
N ALA A 300 11.44 -16.84 -3.85
CA ALA A 300 12.30 -16.96 -5.01
C ALA A 300 13.24 -15.74 -5.04
N GLU A 301 14.53 -15.96 -5.19
CA GLU A 301 15.56 -14.92 -5.13
C GLU A 301 16.35 -14.86 -6.44
N VAL A 302 16.53 -13.67 -6.98
CA VAL A 302 17.45 -13.41 -8.08
C VAL A 302 18.87 -13.43 -7.53
N VAL A 303 19.66 -14.38 -7.96
CA VAL A 303 21.05 -14.55 -7.50
C VAL A 303 22.09 -14.00 -8.48
N ASN A 304 21.71 -13.84 -9.74
CA ASN A 304 22.54 -13.19 -10.74
C ASN A 304 21.65 -12.49 -11.78
N GLU A 305 21.65 -11.16 -11.76
CA GLU A 305 20.87 -10.32 -12.68
C GLU A 305 21.38 -10.44 -14.13
N ASP A 306 22.69 -10.40 -14.31
CA ASP A 306 23.32 -10.35 -15.62
C ASP A 306 23.15 -11.69 -16.39
N GLU A 307 23.17 -12.80 -15.68
CA GLU A 307 22.96 -14.14 -16.24
C GLU A 307 21.50 -14.59 -16.26
N GLY A 308 20.60 -13.82 -15.65
CA GLY A 308 19.19 -14.16 -15.54
C GLY A 308 18.94 -15.37 -14.62
N LEU A 309 19.68 -15.50 -13.49
CA LEU A 309 19.59 -16.66 -12.60
C LEU A 309 18.75 -16.38 -11.37
N ILE A 310 17.82 -17.29 -11.10
CA ILE A 310 16.91 -17.28 -9.95
C ILE A 310 17.11 -18.56 -9.16
N TYR A 311 17.20 -18.45 -7.84
CA TYR A 311 17.22 -19.58 -6.91
C TYR A 311 15.83 -19.84 -6.35
N PHE A 312 15.35 -21.09 -6.49
CA PHE A 312 14.10 -21.53 -5.92
C PHE A 312 14.11 -23.04 -5.63
N ARG A 313 13.72 -23.46 -4.43
CA ARG A 313 13.63 -24.86 -4.01
C ARG A 313 14.85 -25.71 -4.33
N GLY A 314 16.04 -25.19 -4.08
CA GLY A 314 17.30 -25.89 -4.32
C GLY A 314 17.76 -25.92 -5.78
N GLN A 315 17.10 -25.20 -6.67
CA GLN A 315 17.40 -25.14 -8.10
C GLN A 315 17.78 -23.74 -8.55
N LEU A 316 18.69 -23.66 -9.53
CA LEU A 316 18.98 -22.45 -10.29
C LEU A 316 18.14 -22.50 -11.57
N LEU A 317 17.29 -21.51 -11.75
CA LEU A 317 16.42 -21.35 -12.91
C LEU A 317 16.94 -20.18 -13.74
N LYS A 318 17.06 -20.36 -15.05
CA LYS A 318 17.47 -19.31 -15.99
C LYS A 318 16.25 -18.75 -16.72
N VAL A 319 16.14 -17.40 -16.80
CA VAL A 319 15.02 -16.67 -17.42
C VAL A 319 15.49 -15.59 -18.41
#